data_91d9b6e3bf284300cbc992e18b069dea
#
_entry.id   91d9b6e3bf284300cbc992e18b069dea
#
_cell.length_a   1.000
_cell.length_b   1.000
_cell.length_c   1.000
_cell.angle_alpha   90.00
_cell.angle_beta   90.00
_cell.angle_gamma   90.00
#
_symmetry.space_group_name_H-M   'P 1'
#
loop_
_entity.id
_entity.type
_entity.pdbx_description
1 polymer ?
#
loop_
_entity_poly.entity_id
_entity_poly.type
_entity_poly.pdbx_seq_one_letter_code
_entity_poly.pdbx_strand_id
1 'polypeptide(L)'
;MVILEKPYISNLTLEYLSNNNVPVLNNDFAKECAKLYPLNLITSSEMKEEYETKDKIYTTSENALEWVYENLSKNEIVKKINILKDKAKFRELLSPMYPDFYYKEITEEELGKIDFELLKTPVILKPSVGFLSVGVYKIYYKKDLEAAILDIKNNREENKKRFPKAVIDNSKFILEQYINGTEYAIDAYYNDKGKPVILNIFTHKFSSPTDVSDRVYYTSKDIIETFKDRFELFLTKTNEYLKLRNIPIHVEVRVDGDIICPIEFNPMRFAGLSSTDVAYYAYGIRTIEYFLQNKEPNFKEILNGKEDKLYSLILLDKPDKTIPCSRFNYDKLYDYFENILELRKIDNPSLDVFGFIFTETSKENIKELDYILSSDLYEFCNQ
;
A
#
# COMPACT_ATOMS: atom_id res chain seq x y z
N MET A 1 14.09 1.86 14.52
CA MET A 1 14.57 3.01 13.73
C MET A 1 13.74 3.19 12.48
N VAL A 2 13.80 4.39 11.87
CA VAL A 2 12.90 4.78 10.78
C VAL A 2 13.67 5.47 9.65
N ILE A 3 13.28 5.18 8.41
CA ILE A 3 13.70 5.93 7.23
C ILE A 3 12.48 6.70 6.71
N LEU A 4 12.52 8.01 6.85
CA LEU A 4 11.53 8.91 6.24
C LEU A 4 11.92 9.17 4.79
N GLU A 5 10.95 9.05 3.86
CA GLU A 5 11.18 9.36 2.46
C GLU A 5 9.91 9.90 1.79
N LYS A 6 10.11 10.72 0.76
CA LYS A 6 9.01 11.28 -0.04
C LYS A 6 8.10 10.17 -0.59
N PRO A 7 6.83 10.48 -0.96
CA PRO A 7 6.33 11.84 -1.16
C PRO A 7 5.64 12.49 0.06
N TYR A 8 5.24 11.73 1.10
CA TYR A 8 4.43 12.25 2.19
C TYR A 8 4.64 11.49 3.51
N ILE A 9 4.51 12.21 4.62
CA ILE A 9 4.44 11.67 5.98
C ILE A 9 3.44 12.48 6.81
N SER A 10 2.68 11.82 7.67
CA SER A 10 1.70 12.49 8.54
C SER A 10 2.33 13.12 9.77
N ASN A 11 1.68 14.19 10.25
CA ASN A 11 2.03 14.79 11.54
C ASN A 11 1.91 13.80 12.69
N LEU A 12 0.90 12.91 12.65
CA LEU A 12 0.71 11.86 13.65
C LEU A 12 1.94 10.96 13.80
N THR A 13 2.58 10.60 12.70
CA THR A 13 3.83 9.82 12.71
C THR A 13 5.00 10.68 13.20
N LEU A 14 5.15 11.91 12.71
CA LEU A 14 6.25 12.81 13.12
C LEU A 14 6.20 13.12 14.60
N GLU A 15 5.03 13.38 15.16
CA GLU A 15 4.83 13.58 16.62
C GLU A 15 5.28 12.36 17.43
N TYR A 16 4.90 11.16 16.99
CA TYR A 16 5.33 9.94 17.67
C TYR A 16 6.85 9.79 17.66
N LEU A 17 7.49 9.99 16.51
CA LEU A 17 8.93 9.87 16.36
C LEU A 17 9.67 10.87 17.25
N SER A 18 9.20 12.12 17.26
CA SER A 18 9.73 13.20 18.08
C SER A 18 9.59 12.91 19.58
N ASN A 19 8.36 12.64 20.04
CA ASN A 19 8.03 12.44 21.45
C ASN A 19 8.72 11.21 22.06
N ASN A 20 9.05 10.21 21.25
CA ASN A 20 9.68 8.97 21.70
C ASN A 20 11.18 8.90 21.34
N ASN A 21 11.76 10.00 20.85
CA ASN A 21 13.16 10.07 20.47
C ASN A 21 13.62 8.90 19.56
N VAL A 22 12.73 8.51 18.62
CA VAL A 22 13.00 7.37 17.73
C VAL A 22 14.12 7.74 16.76
N PRO A 23 15.17 6.88 16.59
CA PRO A 23 16.23 7.14 15.62
C PRO A 23 15.68 7.19 14.19
N VAL A 24 15.98 8.28 13.48
CA VAL A 24 15.57 8.57 12.10
C VAL A 24 16.81 8.79 11.24
N LEU A 25 16.87 8.16 10.06
CA LEU A 25 17.96 8.38 9.12
C LEU A 25 18.05 9.86 8.72
N ASN A 26 19.24 10.43 8.83
CA ASN A 26 19.53 11.80 8.45
C ASN A 26 19.64 11.94 6.92
N ASN A 27 18.52 11.95 6.22
CA ASN A 27 18.40 12.28 4.80
C ASN A 27 17.74 13.64 4.59
N ASP A 28 17.62 14.09 3.36
CA ASP A 28 17.11 15.44 3.07
C ASP A 28 15.63 15.60 3.44
N PHE A 29 14.81 14.57 3.23
CA PHE A 29 13.41 14.63 3.63
C PHE A 29 13.23 14.65 5.15
N ALA A 30 14.03 13.87 5.89
CA ALA A 30 14.02 13.91 7.35
C ALA A 30 14.47 15.27 7.90
N LYS A 31 15.45 15.94 7.26
CA LYS A 31 15.84 17.32 7.60
C LYS A 31 14.72 18.33 7.34
N GLU A 32 13.95 18.16 6.27
CA GLU A 32 12.76 18.99 6.01
C GLU A 32 11.72 18.81 7.14
N CYS A 33 11.43 17.56 7.51
CA CYS A 33 10.51 17.24 8.61
C CYS A 33 11.02 17.75 9.97
N ALA A 34 12.33 17.71 10.21
CA ALA A 34 12.96 18.17 11.45
C ALA A 34 12.83 19.69 11.69
N LYS A 35 12.46 20.46 10.68
CA LYS A 35 12.12 21.89 10.86
C LYS A 35 10.79 22.10 11.57
N LEU A 36 9.90 21.11 11.52
CA LEU A 36 8.57 21.16 12.14
C LEU A 36 8.52 20.37 13.45
N TYR A 37 9.23 19.26 13.53
CA TYR A 37 9.26 18.36 14.69
C TYR A 37 10.71 18.03 15.06
N PRO A 38 11.13 18.16 16.34
CA PRO A 38 12.49 17.81 16.74
C PRO A 38 12.70 16.30 16.62
N LEU A 39 13.39 15.87 15.55
CA LEU A 39 13.68 14.46 15.26
C LEU A 39 15.07 14.07 15.72
N ASN A 40 15.22 12.84 16.20
CA ASN A 40 16.52 12.24 16.52
C ASN A 40 17.18 11.73 15.22
N LEU A 41 17.87 12.64 14.52
CA LEU A 41 18.56 12.33 13.27
C LEU A 41 19.89 11.63 13.51
N ILE A 42 20.06 10.43 12.97
CA ILE A 42 21.27 9.63 13.05
C ILE A 42 21.90 9.44 11.66
N THR A 43 23.20 9.29 11.61
CA THR A 43 23.96 9.06 10.39
C THR A 43 23.67 7.68 9.79
N SER A 44 24.04 7.47 8.51
CA SER A 44 23.93 6.17 7.86
C SER A 44 24.77 5.08 8.55
N SER A 45 25.92 5.44 9.13
CA SER A 45 26.75 4.51 9.90
C SER A 45 26.07 4.07 11.19
N GLU A 46 25.55 5.03 11.97
CA GLU A 46 24.80 4.75 13.20
C GLU A 46 23.53 3.93 12.92
N MET A 47 22.85 4.21 11.80
CA MET A 47 21.67 3.44 11.38
C MET A 47 22.02 1.97 11.10
N LYS A 48 23.19 1.69 10.49
CA LYS A 48 23.66 0.33 10.27
C LYS A 48 23.97 -0.40 11.58
N GLU A 49 24.70 0.24 12.48
CA GLU A 49 25.03 -0.32 13.80
C GLU A 49 23.77 -0.61 14.61
N GLU A 50 22.79 0.30 14.59
CA GLU A 50 21.48 0.09 15.21
C GLU A 50 20.74 -1.10 14.59
N TYR A 51 20.81 -1.26 13.25
CA TYR A 51 20.16 -2.37 12.55
C TYR A 51 20.80 -3.72 12.91
N GLU A 52 22.13 -3.80 12.99
CA GLU A 52 22.84 -5.01 13.40
C GLU A 52 22.43 -5.47 14.81
N THR A 53 22.07 -4.52 15.67
CA THR A 53 21.66 -4.80 17.06
C THR A 53 20.17 -5.14 17.18
N LYS A 54 19.31 -4.36 16.51
CA LYS A 54 17.86 -4.43 16.68
C LYS A 54 17.13 -5.19 15.60
N ASP A 55 17.76 -5.40 14.42
CA ASP A 55 17.20 -6.09 13.25
C ASP A 55 15.79 -5.55 12.88
N LYS A 56 15.59 -4.21 12.98
CA LYS A 56 14.25 -3.61 12.84
C LYS A 56 14.31 -2.21 12.22
N ILE A 57 13.77 -2.09 11.00
CA ILE A 57 13.59 -0.81 10.29
C ILE A 57 12.14 -0.69 9.80
N TYR A 58 11.59 0.50 9.93
CA TYR A 58 10.37 0.95 9.28
C TYR A 58 10.69 1.98 8.20
N THR A 59 10.08 1.88 7.04
CA THR A 59 10.18 2.88 5.98
C THR A 59 8.81 3.51 5.71
N THR A 60 8.77 4.81 5.39
CA THR A 60 7.50 5.50 5.09
C THR A 60 7.12 5.44 3.62
N SER A 61 8.06 5.04 2.76
CA SER A 61 7.90 4.97 1.32
C SER A 61 8.80 3.88 0.73
N GLU A 62 8.43 3.35 -0.42
CA GLU A 62 9.26 2.42 -1.17
C GLU A 62 10.57 3.06 -1.67
N ASN A 63 10.59 4.38 -1.86
CA ASN A 63 11.82 5.10 -2.22
C ASN A 63 12.93 4.92 -1.19
N ALA A 64 12.59 4.67 0.07
CA ALA A 64 13.56 4.39 1.13
C ALA A 64 14.31 3.05 0.97
N LEU A 65 13.82 2.14 0.12
CA LEU A 65 14.48 0.87 -0.15
C LEU A 65 15.84 1.07 -0.84
N GLU A 66 16.07 2.19 -1.52
CA GLU A 66 17.36 2.52 -2.11
C GLU A 66 18.46 2.49 -1.05
N TRP A 67 18.25 3.17 0.10
CA TRP A 67 19.19 3.13 1.22
C TRP A 67 19.42 1.70 1.73
N VAL A 68 18.38 0.88 1.80
CA VAL A 68 18.47 -0.52 2.26
C VAL A 68 19.33 -1.35 1.30
N TYR A 69 19.12 -1.20 -0.01
CA TYR A 69 19.92 -1.89 -1.02
C TYR A 69 21.42 -1.50 -0.99
N GLU A 70 21.70 -0.22 -0.84
CA GLU A 70 23.07 0.29 -0.80
C GLU A 70 23.80 -0.09 0.49
N ASN A 71 23.12 0.01 1.62
CA ASN A 71 23.75 -0.06 2.93
C ASN A 71 23.68 -1.44 3.59
N LEU A 72 22.68 -2.25 3.24
CA LEU A 72 22.46 -3.60 3.77
C LEU A 72 22.60 -4.68 2.69
N SER A 73 23.32 -4.42 1.59
CA SER A 73 23.38 -5.27 0.38
C SER A 73 23.75 -6.73 0.65
N LYS A 74 24.51 -7.02 1.71
CA LYS A 74 24.92 -8.37 2.12
C LYS A 74 23.94 -9.03 3.11
N ASN A 75 22.93 -8.29 3.59
CA ASN A 75 21.99 -8.79 4.57
C ASN A 75 20.90 -9.64 3.90
N GLU A 76 20.46 -10.70 4.59
CA GLU A 76 19.39 -11.59 4.11
C GLU A 76 18.07 -10.84 3.85
N ILE A 77 17.82 -9.72 4.54
CA ILE A 77 16.61 -8.91 4.31
C ILE A 77 16.53 -8.41 2.87
N VAL A 78 17.65 -8.04 2.25
CA VAL A 78 17.68 -7.57 0.85
C VAL A 78 17.22 -8.66 -0.12
N LYS A 79 17.64 -9.92 0.11
CA LYS A 79 17.18 -11.05 -0.72
C LYS A 79 15.68 -11.25 -0.60
N LYS A 80 15.14 -11.12 0.62
CA LYS A 80 13.70 -11.23 0.88
C LYS A 80 12.91 -10.10 0.24
N ILE A 81 13.40 -8.86 0.35
CA ILE A 81 12.79 -7.71 -0.32
C ILE A 81 12.75 -7.93 -1.85
N ASN A 82 13.86 -8.40 -2.44
CA ASN A 82 13.93 -8.68 -3.87
C ASN A 82 12.93 -9.75 -4.34
N ILE A 83 12.63 -10.73 -3.50
CA ILE A 83 11.59 -11.73 -3.81
C ILE A 83 10.20 -11.08 -3.71
N LEU A 84 9.94 -10.33 -2.66
CA LEU A 84 8.63 -9.71 -2.42
C LEU A 84 8.29 -8.62 -3.46
N LYS A 85 9.30 -7.88 -3.92
CA LYS A 85 9.12 -6.81 -4.92
C LYS A 85 9.04 -7.33 -6.35
N ASP A 86 9.52 -8.52 -6.64
CA ASP A 86 9.42 -9.17 -7.95
C ASP A 86 8.24 -10.15 -7.95
N LYS A 87 7.15 -9.76 -8.58
CA LYS A 87 5.89 -10.53 -8.58
C LYS A 87 6.07 -11.93 -9.17
N ALA A 88 6.96 -12.12 -10.14
CA ALA A 88 7.22 -13.45 -10.72
C ALA A 88 7.97 -14.35 -9.72
N LYS A 89 9.01 -13.84 -9.06
CA LYS A 89 9.72 -14.59 -8.01
C LYS A 89 8.83 -14.87 -6.80
N PHE A 90 7.96 -13.93 -6.44
CA PHE A 90 7.00 -14.11 -5.38
C PHE A 90 6.01 -15.24 -5.71
N ARG A 91 5.47 -15.29 -6.95
CA ARG A 91 4.63 -16.40 -7.42
C ARG A 91 5.37 -17.72 -7.40
N GLU A 92 6.62 -17.75 -7.87
CA GLU A 92 7.47 -18.93 -7.86
C GLU A 92 7.64 -19.48 -6.43
N LEU A 93 7.98 -18.60 -5.47
CA LEU A 93 8.16 -18.99 -4.07
C LEU A 93 6.89 -19.59 -3.46
N LEU A 94 5.72 -19.03 -3.77
CA LEU A 94 4.43 -19.47 -3.23
C LEU A 94 3.74 -20.52 -4.10
N SER A 95 4.33 -20.98 -5.19
CA SER A 95 3.74 -22.02 -6.06
C SER A 95 3.31 -23.30 -5.34
N PRO A 96 3.99 -23.76 -4.25
CA PRO A 96 3.50 -24.95 -3.50
C PRO A 96 2.17 -24.69 -2.78
N MET A 97 1.83 -23.44 -2.46
CA MET A 97 0.53 -23.08 -1.88
C MET A 97 -0.57 -22.94 -2.93
N TYR A 98 -0.18 -22.68 -4.19
CA TYR A 98 -1.09 -22.38 -5.32
C TYR A 98 -0.65 -23.16 -6.57
N PRO A 99 -0.68 -24.51 -6.57
CA PRO A 99 -0.10 -25.33 -7.65
C PRO A 99 -0.79 -25.12 -9.00
N ASP A 100 -2.06 -24.74 -8.99
CA ASP A 100 -2.85 -24.53 -10.22
C ASP A 100 -2.91 -23.06 -10.66
N PHE A 101 -2.22 -22.16 -9.95
CA PHE A 101 -2.22 -20.74 -10.29
C PHE A 101 -1.35 -20.48 -11.51
N TYR A 102 -1.97 -20.06 -12.62
CA TYR A 102 -1.24 -19.74 -13.84
C TYR A 102 -0.51 -18.40 -13.71
N TYR A 103 0.79 -18.41 -13.96
CA TYR A 103 1.59 -17.22 -14.20
C TYR A 103 2.76 -17.52 -15.13
N LYS A 104 3.26 -16.48 -15.81
CA LYS A 104 4.42 -16.55 -16.69
C LYS A 104 5.18 -15.23 -16.63
N GLU A 105 6.48 -15.25 -16.37
CA GLU A 105 7.35 -14.09 -16.59
C GLU A 105 7.56 -13.93 -18.11
N ILE A 106 7.48 -12.70 -18.59
CA ILE A 106 7.59 -12.33 -20.01
C ILE A 106 8.49 -11.12 -20.12
N THR A 107 9.46 -11.16 -21.04
CA THR A 107 10.27 -9.98 -21.36
C THR A 107 9.49 -9.05 -22.30
N GLU A 108 9.90 -7.78 -22.37
CA GLU A 108 9.31 -6.79 -23.30
C GLU A 108 9.35 -7.29 -24.76
N GLU A 109 10.42 -7.99 -25.15
CA GLU A 109 10.61 -8.53 -26.50
C GLU A 109 9.66 -9.70 -26.83
N GLU A 110 9.15 -10.38 -25.79
CA GLU A 110 8.21 -11.48 -25.90
C GLU A 110 6.76 -11.03 -25.92
N LEU A 111 6.45 -9.78 -25.52
CA LEU A 111 5.07 -9.26 -25.48
C LEU A 111 4.36 -9.42 -26.82
N GLY A 112 5.04 -9.10 -27.94
CA GLY A 112 4.47 -9.23 -29.28
C GLY A 112 4.33 -10.68 -29.79
N LYS A 113 4.82 -11.67 -29.03
CA LYS A 113 4.77 -13.10 -29.36
C LYS A 113 3.73 -13.85 -28.54
N ILE A 114 2.98 -13.14 -27.67
CA ILE A 114 1.90 -13.76 -26.88
C ILE A 114 0.80 -14.23 -27.84
N ASP A 115 0.54 -15.52 -27.85
CA ASP A 115 -0.60 -16.08 -28.56
C ASP A 115 -1.85 -16.01 -27.69
N PHE A 116 -2.76 -15.10 -28.04
CA PHE A 116 -3.99 -14.88 -27.29
C PHE A 116 -4.87 -16.13 -27.19
N GLU A 117 -4.90 -16.97 -28.23
CA GLU A 117 -5.74 -18.17 -28.28
C GLU A 117 -5.33 -19.24 -27.24
N LEU A 118 -4.10 -19.15 -26.73
CA LEU A 118 -3.60 -20.05 -25.69
C LEU A 118 -3.87 -19.52 -24.26
N LEU A 119 -4.40 -18.31 -24.13
CA LEU A 119 -4.66 -17.71 -22.82
C LEU A 119 -6.02 -18.15 -22.26
N LYS A 120 -6.03 -18.54 -20.99
CA LYS A 120 -7.27 -18.75 -20.23
C LYS A 120 -7.73 -17.42 -19.65
N THR A 121 -8.37 -16.59 -20.47
CA THR A 121 -8.86 -15.27 -20.04
C THR A 121 -10.00 -15.38 -19.01
N PRO A 122 -10.14 -14.36 -18.12
CA PRO A 122 -9.35 -13.15 -18.04
C PRO A 122 -7.95 -13.37 -17.43
N VAL A 123 -6.95 -12.61 -17.93
CA VAL A 123 -5.60 -12.57 -17.37
C VAL A 123 -5.17 -11.14 -17.08
N ILE A 124 -4.18 -10.98 -16.21
CA ILE A 124 -3.54 -9.71 -15.89
C ILE A 124 -2.15 -9.68 -16.51
N LEU A 125 -1.84 -8.62 -17.23
CA LEU A 125 -0.49 -8.28 -17.67
C LEU A 125 -0.02 -7.05 -16.89
N LYS A 126 1.11 -7.15 -16.18
CA LYS A 126 1.65 -6.05 -15.37
C LYS A 126 3.17 -6.15 -15.24
N PRO A 127 3.90 -5.05 -14.92
CA PRO A 127 5.33 -5.11 -14.63
C PRO A 127 5.63 -6.08 -13.47
N SER A 128 6.67 -6.90 -13.60
CA SER A 128 7.15 -7.78 -12.52
C SER A 128 7.56 -6.99 -11.27
N VAL A 129 8.20 -5.83 -11.47
CA VAL A 129 8.53 -4.86 -10.43
C VAL A 129 7.77 -3.58 -10.72
N GLY A 130 6.90 -3.13 -9.81
CA GLY A 130 6.07 -1.93 -9.97
C GLY A 130 5.17 -1.71 -8.77
N PHE A 131 4.50 -0.53 -8.70
CA PHE A 131 3.64 -0.10 -7.62
C PHE A 131 2.53 0.84 -8.13
N LEU A 132 1.55 1.15 -7.30
CA LEU A 132 0.43 2.06 -7.58
C LEU A 132 -0.34 1.72 -8.86
N SER A 133 -0.55 0.44 -9.13
CA SER A 133 -1.30 -0.05 -10.32
C SER A 133 -0.79 0.47 -11.68
N VAL A 134 0.41 1.07 -11.73
CA VAL A 134 1.00 1.59 -12.97
C VAL A 134 1.33 0.45 -13.91
N GLY A 135 0.73 0.47 -15.12
CA GLY A 135 0.97 -0.54 -16.15
C GLY A 135 0.28 -1.88 -15.87
N VAL A 136 -0.84 -1.89 -15.12
CA VAL A 136 -1.67 -3.07 -14.90
C VAL A 136 -2.80 -3.13 -15.93
N TYR A 137 -2.84 -4.19 -16.72
CA TYR A 137 -3.82 -4.39 -17.80
C TYR A 137 -4.65 -5.65 -17.58
N LYS A 138 -5.98 -5.48 -17.56
CA LYS A 138 -6.93 -6.61 -17.56
C LYS A 138 -7.20 -7.03 -19.00
N ILE A 139 -6.91 -8.28 -19.36
CA ILE A 139 -7.05 -8.81 -20.70
C ILE A 139 -8.22 -9.79 -20.73
N TYR A 140 -9.33 -9.36 -21.32
CA TYR A 140 -10.50 -10.20 -21.59
C TYR A 140 -10.55 -10.65 -23.04
N TYR A 141 -10.14 -9.76 -23.97
CA TYR A 141 -10.22 -9.95 -25.40
C TYR A 141 -8.88 -9.65 -26.07
N LYS A 142 -8.68 -10.15 -27.28
CA LYS A 142 -7.46 -9.91 -28.06
C LYS A 142 -7.14 -8.42 -28.21
N LYS A 143 -8.15 -7.60 -28.45
CA LYS A 143 -8.00 -6.14 -28.55
C LYS A 143 -7.42 -5.50 -27.27
N ASP A 144 -7.71 -6.06 -26.09
CA ASP A 144 -7.19 -5.55 -24.83
C ASP A 144 -5.69 -5.84 -24.73
N LEU A 145 -5.25 -7.02 -25.19
CA LEU A 145 -3.83 -7.36 -25.25
C LEU A 145 -3.07 -6.45 -26.23
N GLU A 146 -3.64 -6.22 -27.42
CA GLU A 146 -3.05 -5.35 -28.43
C GLU A 146 -2.92 -3.90 -27.91
N ALA A 147 -3.95 -3.38 -27.24
CA ALA A 147 -3.94 -2.06 -26.62
C ALA A 147 -2.89 -1.97 -25.49
N ALA A 148 -2.81 -2.98 -24.63
CA ALA A 148 -1.81 -3.04 -23.55
C ALA A 148 -0.38 -3.03 -24.10
N ILE A 149 -0.08 -3.82 -25.13
CA ILE A 149 1.25 -3.87 -25.76
C ILE A 149 1.60 -2.51 -26.38
N LEU A 150 0.65 -1.84 -27.02
CA LEU A 150 0.85 -0.52 -27.61
C LEU A 150 1.14 0.53 -26.53
N ASP A 151 0.36 0.53 -25.44
CA ASP A 151 0.52 1.46 -24.32
C ASP A 151 1.87 1.28 -23.61
N ILE A 152 2.28 0.03 -23.34
CA ILE A 152 3.60 -0.28 -22.79
C ILE A 152 4.73 0.31 -23.64
N LYS A 153 4.64 0.16 -24.97
CA LYS A 153 5.65 0.69 -25.89
C LYS A 153 5.69 2.22 -25.89
N ASN A 154 4.53 2.86 -25.86
CA ASN A 154 4.42 4.32 -25.94
C ASN A 154 4.91 5.01 -24.63
N ASN A 155 4.60 4.41 -23.48
CA ASN A 155 4.90 5.00 -22.17
C ASN A 155 6.26 4.60 -21.59
N ARG A 156 7.04 3.79 -22.32
CA ARG A 156 8.33 3.27 -21.88
C ARG A 156 9.30 4.34 -21.37
N GLU A 157 9.50 5.37 -22.18
CA GLU A 157 10.50 6.42 -21.89
C GLU A 157 10.03 7.37 -20.78
N GLU A 158 8.72 7.59 -20.67
CA GLU A 158 8.15 8.41 -19.59
C GLU A 158 8.27 7.70 -18.24
N ASN A 159 7.93 6.43 -18.18
CA ASN A 159 8.01 5.63 -16.95
C ASN A 159 9.46 5.48 -16.45
N LYS A 160 10.43 5.34 -17.35
CA LYS A 160 11.86 5.33 -16.97
C LYS A 160 12.36 6.63 -16.35
N LYS A 161 11.78 7.76 -16.74
CA LYS A 161 12.16 9.09 -16.20
C LYS A 161 11.49 9.39 -14.86
N ARG A 162 10.29 8.85 -14.64
CA ARG A 162 9.49 9.14 -13.43
C ARG A 162 9.92 8.34 -12.20
N PHE A 163 10.46 7.12 -12.37
CA PHE A 163 10.69 6.20 -11.28
C PHE A 163 12.08 5.55 -11.32
N PRO A 164 12.75 5.37 -10.14
CA PRO A 164 13.97 4.58 -10.06
C PRO A 164 13.73 3.13 -10.52
N LYS A 165 14.76 2.50 -11.13
CA LYS A 165 14.68 1.12 -11.61
C LYS A 165 14.36 0.10 -10.50
N ALA A 166 14.75 0.39 -9.26
CA ALA A 166 14.43 -0.44 -8.09
C ALA A 166 12.93 -0.44 -7.74
N VAL A 167 12.18 0.56 -8.24
CA VAL A 167 10.75 0.76 -7.97
C VAL A 167 9.89 0.31 -9.13
N ILE A 168 10.32 0.57 -10.38
CA ILE A 168 9.69 0.06 -11.61
C ILE A 168 10.75 -0.45 -12.58
N ASP A 169 10.71 -1.74 -12.91
CA ASP A 169 11.50 -2.32 -14.01
C ASP A 169 10.57 -2.77 -15.15
N ASN A 170 10.51 -1.97 -16.20
CA ASN A 170 9.70 -2.27 -17.40
C ASN A 170 10.38 -3.24 -18.38
N SER A 171 11.46 -3.91 -18.01
CA SER A 171 12.09 -4.92 -18.86
C SER A 171 11.43 -6.28 -18.74
N LYS A 172 10.68 -6.52 -17.65
CA LYS A 172 10.01 -7.77 -17.35
C LYS A 172 8.58 -7.55 -16.90
N PHE A 173 7.70 -8.40 -17.40
CA PHE A 173 6.28 -8.41 -17.06
C PHE A 173 5.90 -9.78 -16.50
N ILE A 174 4.83 -9.81 -15.73
CA ILE A 174 4.15 -11.03 -15.37
C ILE A 174 2.79 -11.04 -16.07
N LEU A 175 2.49 -12.15 -16.74
CA LEU A 175 1.17 -12.50 -17.21
C LEU A 175 0.62 -13.56 -16.27
N GLU A 176 -0.46 -13.26 -15.58
CA GLU A 176 -1.03 -14.16 -14.58
C GLU A 176 -2.55 -14.26 -14.73
N GLN A 177 -3.14 -15.35 -14.22
CA GLN A 177 -4.60 -15.46 -14.21
C GLN A 177 -5.22 -14.35 -13.34
N TYR A 178 -6.40 -13.90 -13.72
CA TYR A 178 -7.18 -12.98 -12.91
C TYR A 178 -7.59 -13.65 -11.59
N ILE A 179 -7.35 -12.96 -10.49
CA ILE A 179 -7.76 -13.42 -9.16
C ILE A 179 -9.16 -12.90 -8.88
N ASN A 180 -10.13 -13.81 -8.73
CA ASN A 180 -11.50 -13.47 -8.37
C ASN A 180 -11.61 -13.08 -6.89
N GLY A 181 -12.78 -12.54 -6.52
CA GLY A 181 -13.13 -12.25 -5.13
C GLY A 181 -12.95 -10.81 -4.72
N THR A 182 -13.25 -10.54 -3.46
CA THR A 182 -13.15 -9.22 -2.85
C THR A 182 -11.70 -8.92 -2.47
N GLU A 183 -11.28 -7.70 -2.75
CA GLU A 183 -9.94 -7.23 -2.43
C GLU A 183 -9.85 -6.69 -1.01
N TYR A 184 -8.81 -7.13 -0.31
CA TYR A 184 -8.45 -6.67 1.03
C TYR A 184 -6.99 -6.28 1.08
N ALA A 185 -6.70 -5.26 1.88
CA ALA A 185 -5.34 -4.87 2.23
C ALA A 185 -5.13 -5.04 3.73
N ILE A 186 -3.95 -5.54 4.12
CA ILE A 186 -3.63 -5.91 5.49
C ILE A 186 -2.38 -5.16 5.91
N ASP A 187 -2.48 -4.30 6.92
CA ASP A 187 -1.31 -3.79 7.62
C ASP A 187 -0.96 -4.73 8.77
N ALA A 188 0.21 -5.35 8.67
CA ALA A 188 0.69 -6.31 9.65
C ALA A 188 2.21 -6.22 9.81
N TYR A 189 2.76 -6.86 10.83
CA TYR A 189 4.18 -7.06 10.92
C TYR A 189 4.51 -8.48 11.38
N TYR A 190 5.66 -9.00 10.99
CA TYR A 190 6.21 -10.20 11.59
C TYR A 190 7.09 -9.79 12.78
N ASN A 191 6.80 -10.34 13.96
CA ASN A 191 7.58 -10.07 15.17
C ASN A 191 8.95 -10.76 15.13
N ASP A 192 9.71 -10.70 16.23
CA ASP A 192 11.04 -11.30 16.37
C ASP A 192 11.05 -12.83 16.21
N LYS A 193 9.91 -13.48 16.45
CA LYS A 193 9.71 -14.93 16.28
C LYS A 193 9.13 -15.30 14.91
N GLY A 194 8.87 -14.34 14.06
CA GLY A 194 8.23 -14.54 12.77
C GLY A 194 6.71 -14.81 12.85
N LYS A 195 6.07 -14.54 14.01
CA LYS A 195 4.61 -14.59 14.14
C LYS A 195 4.03 -13.32 13.51
N PRO A 196 3.02 -13.41 12.62
CA PRO A 196 2.33 -12.25 12.12
C PRO A 196 1.47 -11.59 13.20
N VAL A 197 1.45 -10.26 13.22
CA VAL A 197 0.59 -9.44 14.05
C VAL A 197 -0.18 -8.49 13.14
N ILE A 198 -1.48 -8.68 13.03
CA ILE A 198 -2.36 -7.83 12.22
C ILE A 198 -2.69 -6.57 13.00
N LEU A 199 -2.53 -5.41 12.36
CA LEU A 199 -2.82 -4.10 12.93
C LEU A 199 -4.09 -3.49 12.36
N ASN A 200 -4.37 -3.74 11.08
CA ASN A 200 -5.61 -3.34 10.42
C ASN A 200 -5.89 -4.19 9.18
N ILE A 201 -7.15 -4.24 8.79
CA ILE A 201 -7.63 -4.87 7.55
C ILE A 201 -8.53 -3.86 6.86
N PHE A 202 -8.17 -3.54 5.62
CA PHE A 202 -8.97 -2.67 4.76
C PHE A 202 -9.72 -3.51 3.73
N THR A 203 -10.86 -3.02 3.28
CA THR A 203 -11.43 -3.40 2.00
C THR A 203 -11.53 -2.18 1.10
N HIS A 204 -11.37 -2.42 -0.19
CA HIS A 204 -11.50 -1.39 -1.19
C HIS A 204 -12.95 -1.28 -1.65
N LYS A 205 -13.47 -0.07 -1.74
CA LYS A 205 -14.80 0.18 -2.31
C LYS A 205 -14.65 0.73 -3.71
N PHE A 206 -15.16 -0.02 -4.69
CA PHE A 206 -15.17 0.38 -6.09
C PHE A 206 -16.53 0.93 -6.51
N SER A 207 -16.55 1.92 -7.40
CA SER A 207 -17.77 2.47 -7.99
C SER A 207 -18.40 1.51 -9.01
N SER A 208 -17.57 0.66 -9.65
CA SER A 208 -17.99 -0.30 -10.67
C SER A 208 -16.98 -1.45 -10.80
N PRO A 209 -17.34 -2.57 -11.48
CA PRO A 209 -16.39 -3.66 -11.75
C PRO A 209 -15.17 -3.26 -12.60
N THR A 210 -15.26 -2.15 -13.32
CA THR A 210 -14.18 -1.59 -14.14
C THR A 210 -13.39 -0.50 -13.45
N ASP A 211 -13.83 -0.06 -12.27
CA ASP A 211 -13.11 0.90 -11.45
C ASP A 211 -11.78 0.29 -10.99
N VAL A 212 -10.72 1.04 -11.15
CA VAL A 212 -9.36 0.70 -10.71
C VAL A 212 -8.76 1.82 -9.85
N SER A 213 -9.61 2.79 -9.43
CA SER A 213 -9.17 3.90 -8.58
C SER A 213 -8.92 3.44 -7.15
N ASP A 214 -7.91 4.01 -6.53
CA ASP A 214 -7.60 3.78 -5.11
C ASP A 214 -8.30 4.81 -4.20
N ARG A 215 -9.54 5.23 -4.57
CA ARG A 215 -10.19 6.38 -3.94
C ARG A 215 -10.70 6.11 -2.52
N VAL A 216 -11.33 4.98 -2.27
CA VAL A 216 -11.97 4.69 -0.97
C VAL A 216 -11.55 3.35 -0.42
N TYR A 217 -10.88 3.38 0.72
CA TYR A 217 -10.62 2.22 1.56
C TYR A 217 -11.35 2.37 2.89
N TYR A 218 -11.87 1.30 3.44
CA TYR A 218 -12.48 1.33 4.77
C TYR A 218 -12.18 0.07 5.58
N THR A 219 -12.27 0.23 6.89
CA THR A 219 -12.22 -0.84 7.87
C THR A 219 -13.45 -0.78 8.77
N SER A 220 -13.80 -1.87 9.43
CA SER A 220 -14.89 -1.95 10.39
C SER A 220 -14.68 -3.09 11.38
N LYS A 221 -15.47 -3.07 12.46
CA LYS A 221 -15.54 -4.19 13.39
C LYS A 221 -15.80 -5.52 12.67
N ASP A 222 -16.80 -5.57 11.79
CA ASP A 222 -17.19 -6.79 11.07
C ASP A 222 -16.05 -7.32 10.19
N ILE A 223 -15.29 -6.43 9.54
CA ILE A 223 -14.14 -6.82 8.72
C ILE A 223 -13.07 -7.46 9.61
N ILE A 224 -12.72 -6.81 10.72
CA ILE A 224 -11.69 -7.32 11.63
C ILE A 224 -12.12 -8.67 12.22
N GLU A 225 -13.35 -8.78 12.75
CA GLU A 225 -13.84 -10.02 13.37
C GLU A 225 -13.97 -11.17 12.35
N THR A 226 -14.33 -10.87 11.10
CA THR A 226 -14.49 -11.88 10.05
C THR A 226 -13.14 -12.40 9.54
N PHE A 227 -12.16 -11.52 9.37
CA PHE A 227 -10.98 -11.85 8.57
C PHE A 227 -9.68 -11.96 9.37
N LYS A 228 -9.60 -11.38 10.57
CA LYS A 228 -8.34 -11.34 11.34
C LYS A 228 -7.71 -12.73 11.50
N ASP A 229 -8.45 -13.70 11.99
CA ASP A 229 -7.90 -15.03 12.26
C ASP A 229 -7.57 -15.77 10.95
N ARG A 230 -8.37 -15.58 9.90
CA ARG A 230 -8.13 -16.14 8.57
C ARG A 230 -6.83 -15.59 7.97
N PHE A 231 -6.63 -14.28 8.06
CA PHE A 231 -5.42 -13.63 7.53
C PHE A 231 -4.19 -13.91 8.42
N GLU A 232 -4.34 -14.03 9.73
CA GLU A 232 -3.24 -14.46 10.61
C GLU A 232 -2.76 -15.86 10.23
N LEU A 233 -3.68 -16.80 9.99
CA LEU A 233 -3.35 -18.15 9.52
C LEU A 233 -2.68 -18.12 8.13
N PHE A 234 -3.23 -17.32 7.20
CA PHE A 234 -2.67 -17.15 5.86
C PHE A 234 -1.24 -16.60 5.92
N LEU A 235 -1.01 -15.52 6.67
CA LEU A 235 0.31 -14.92 6.84
C LEU A 235 1.29 -15.88 7.54
N THR A 236 0.81 -16.68 8.49
CA THR A 236 1.64 -17.71 9.15
C THR A 236 2.12 -18.75 8.14
N LYS A 237 1.21 -19.30 7.33
CA LYS A 237 1.56 -20.27 6.28
C LYS A 237 2.49 -19.69 5.23
N THR A 238 2.22 -18.47 4.78
CA THR A 238 3.07 -17.76 3.81
C THR A 238 4.48 -17.55 4.38
N ASN A 239 4.59 -17.28 5.69
CA ASN A 239 5.88 -17.08 6.33
C ASN A 239 6.72 -18.36 6.49
N GLU A 240 6.14 -19.53 6.32
CA GLU A 240 6.92 -20.78 6.23
C GLU A 240 7.87 -20.77 5.03
N TYR A 241 7.52 -20.05 3.97
CA TYR A 241 8.33 -19.86 2.76
C TYR A 241 9.19 -18.60 2.83
N LEU A 242 8.65 -17.47 3.29
CA LEU A 242 9.31 -16.18 3.31
C LEU A 242 10.35 -16.05 4.44
N LYS A 243 10.12 -16.71 5.58
CA LYS A 243 11.00 -16.63 6.77
C LYS A 243 11.27 -15.19 7.23
N LEU A 244 10.24 -14.35 7.21
CA LEU A 244 10.29 -12.96 7.65
C LEU A 244 10.24 -12.86 9.17
N ARG A 245 10.95 -11.87 9.72
CA ARG A 245 10.89 -11.48 11.13
C ARG A 245 11.28 -10.01 11.27
N ASN A 246 10.83 -9.36 12.33
CA ASN A 246 11.12 -7.95 12.64
C ASN A 246 10.86 -6.99 11.46
N ILE A 247 9.80 -7.24 10.69
CA ILE A 247 9.52 -6.50 9.47
C ILE A 247 8.05 -6.14 9.37
N PRO A 248 7.71 -4.86 9.11
CA PRO A 248 6.36 -4.45 8.77
C PRO A 248 6.06 -4.80 7.32
N ILE A 249 4.80 -5.10 7.04
CA ILE A 249 4.31 -5.45 5.72
C ILE A 249 2.95 -4.82 5.45
N HIS A 250 2.74 -4.43 4.21
CA HIS A 250 1.43 -4.15 3.64
C HIS A 250 1.11 -5.21 2.60
N VAL A 251 0.03 -5.94 2.78
CA VAL A 251 -0.29 -7.12 1.96
C VAL A 251 -1.63 -6.92 1.29
N GLU A 252 -1.68 -7.08 -0.01
CA GLU A 252 -2.90 -7.06 -0.79
C GLU A 252 -3.28 -8.48 -1.19
N VAL A 253 -4.54 -8.84 -0.94
CA VAL A 253 -5.09 -10.18 -1.23
C VAL A 253 -6.46 -10.08 -1.86
N ARG A 254 -6.86 -11.10 -2.61
CA ARG A 254 -8.27 -11.33 -2.94
C ARG A 254 -8.78 -12.58 -2.25
N VAL A 255 -10.02 -12.48 -1.78
CA VAL A 255 -10.73 -13.55 -1.08
C VAL A 255 -11.94 -13.97 -1.89
N ASP A 256 -11.96 -15.24 -2.31
CA ASP A 256 -13.08 -15.90 -2.99
C ASP A 256 -13.48 -17.13 -2.17
N GLY A 257 -14.56 -17.02 -1.40
CA GLY A 257 -14.94 -18.03 -0.43
C GLY A 257 -13.84 -18.28 0.62
N ASP A 258 -13.33 -19.51 0.64
CA ASP A 258 -12.24 -19.89 1.55
C ASP A 258 -10.83 -19.63 0.98
N ILE A 259 -10.75 -19.30 -0.31
CA ILE A 259 -9.48 -19.09 -0.99
C ILE A 259 -9.00 -17.65 -0.72
N ILE A 260 -7.78 -17.52 -0.21
CA ILE A 260 -7.06 -16.26 -0.08
C ILE A 260 -5.90 -16.31 -1.05
N CYS A 261 -5.89 -15.42 -2.05
CA CYS A 261 -4.81 -15.34 -3.04
C CYS A 261 -4.09 -13.99 -2.93
N PRO A 262 -2.77 -13.95 -2.67
CA PRO A 262 -2.04 -12.70 -2.57
C PRO A 262 -1.92 -12.01 -3.94
N ILE A 263 -2.06 -10.69 -3.95
CA ILE A 263 -1.76 -9.82 -5.08
C ILE A 263 -0.30 -9.40 -4.99
N GLU A 264 0.08 -8.81 -3.85
CA GLU A 264 1.46 -8.43 -3.55
C GLU A 264 1.72 -8.28 -2.05
N PHE A 265 3.00 -8.34 -1.69
CA PHE A 265 3.52 -8.04 -0.35
C PHE A 265 4.49 -6.87 -0.45
N ASN A 266 4.17 -5.77 0.21
CA ASN A 266 5.00 -4.58 0.27
C ASN A 266 5.79 -4.58 1.58
N PRO A 267 7.11 -4.91 1.54
CA PRO A 267 7.92 -5.05 2.75
C PRO A 267 8.37 -3.70 3.31
N MET A 268 8.74 -3.73 4.60
CA MET A 268 9.34 -2.64 5.38
C MET A 268 8.44 -1.43 5.62
N ARG A 269 7.20 -1.43 5.17
CA ARG A 269 6.21 -0.37 5.36
C ARG A 269 4.81 -0.94 5.61
N PHE A 270 3.94 -0.08 6.10
CA PHE A 270 2.49 -0.25 6.06
C PHE A 270 1.90 0.45 4.84
N ALA A 271 0.59 0.63 4.78
CA ALA A 271 -0.08 1.35 3.71
C ALA A 271 0.56 2.72 3.45
N GLY A 272 0.78 3.04 2.18
CA GLY A 272 1.53 4.22 1.74
C GLY A 272 0.87 5.54 2.06
N LEU A 273 1.59 6.67 1.87
CA LEU A 273 1.09 8.04 2.07
C LEU A 273 0.47 8.27 3.47
N SER A 274 0.95 7.54 4.49
CA SER A 274 0.37 7.54 5.85
C SER A 274 -1.12 7.16 5.91
N SER A 275 -1.62 6.44 4.93
CA SER A 275 -3.01 5.92 4.91
C SER A 275 -3.24 4.89 6.01
N THR A 276 -2.20 4.21 6.49
CA THR A 276 -2.22 3.33 7.67
C THR A 276 -2.76 4.02 8.94
N ASP A 277 -2.76 5.36 8.99
CA ASP A 277 -3.27 6.13 10.13
C ASP A 277 -4.79 5.98 10.34
N VAL A 278 -5.54 5.44 9.37
CA VAL A 278 -6.95 5.07 9.60
C VAL A 278 -7.08 4.11 10.78
N ALA A 279 -6.09 3.24 11.03
CA ALA A 279 -6.07 2.36 12.20
C ALA A 279 -6.02 3.13 13.52
N TYR A 280 -5.37 4.31 13.54
CA TYR A 280 -5.36 5.18 14.71
C TYR A 280 -6.73 5.83 14.95
N TYR A 281 -7.33 6.38 13.89
CA TYR A 281 -8.65 7.02 14.01
C TYR A 281 -9.76 6.01 14.31
N ALA A 282 -9.69 4.82 13.72
CA ALA A 282 -10.67 3.77 13.96
C ALA A 282 -10.51 3.10 15.33
N TYR A 283 -9.28 2.79 15.72
CA TYR A 283 -9.00 1.81 16.77
C TYR A 283 -7.98 2.29 17.81
N GLY A 284 -7.41 3.48 17.69
CA GLY A 284 -6.32 3.96 18.54
C GLY A 284 -4.99 3.22 18.28
N ILE A 285 -4.87 2.48 17.18
CA ILE A 285 -3.68 1.72 16.83
C ILE A 285 -2.75 2.58 15.98
N ARG A 286 -1.68 3.11 16.58
CA ARG A 286 -0.59 3.73 15.85
C ARG A 286 0.35 2.63 15.33
N THR A 287 0.23 2.29 14.05
CA THR A 287 0.88 1.10 13.47
C THR A 287 2.40 1.07 13.66
N ILE A 288 3.08 2.21 13.49
CA ILE A 288 4.52 2.33 13.71
C ILE A 288 4.91 2.04 15.18
N GLU A 289 4.13 2.51 16.16
CA GLU A 289 4.35 2.25 17.58
C GLU A 289 4.24 0.76 17.88
N TYR A 290 3.15 0.13 17.41
CA TYR A 290 2.92 -1.29 17.63
C TYR A 290 4.06 -2.14 17.06
N PHE A 291 4.52 -1.82 15.85
CA PHE A 291 5.68 -2.48 15.25
C PHE A 291 6.97 -2.28 16.06
N LEU A 292 7.33 -1.02 16.35
CA LEU A 292 8.60 -0.73 17.03
C LEU A 292 8.67 -1.34 18.43
N GLN A 293 7.54 -1.42 19.13
CA GLN A 293 7.44 -1.93 20.50
C GLN A 293 6.98 -3.40 20.61
N ASN A 294 6.78 -4.11 19.48
CA ASN A 294 6.24 -5.48 19.42
C ASN A 294 4.87 -5.62 20.15
N LYS A 295 4.00 -4.62 20.02
CA LYS A 295 2.65 -4.64 20.62
C LYS A 295 1.67 -5.40 19.74
N GLU A 296 0.81 -6.22 20.35
CA GLU A 296 -0.33 -6.87 19.71
C GLU A 296 -1.63 -6.15 20.10
N PRO A 297 -2.55 -5.82 19.14
CA PRO A 297 -3.83 -5.22 19.47
C PRO A 297 -4.74 -6.20 20.22
N ASN A 298 -5.38 -5.74 21.30
CA ASN A 298 -6.49 -6.47 21.89
C ASN A 298 -7.81 -6.07 21.20
N PHE A 299 -8.06 -6.64 20.01
CA PHE A 299 -9.24 -6.31 19.23
C PHE A 299 -10.56 -6.59 19.97
N LYS A 300 -10.58 -7.58 20.89
CA LYS A 300 -11.77 -7.86 21.70
C LYS A 300 -12.20 -6.65 22.54
N GLU A 301 -11.24 -5.85 23.05
CA GLU A 301 -11.54 -4.63 23.79
C GLU A 301 -11.71 -3.43 22.86
N ILE A 302 -10.83 -3.30 21.87
CA ILE A 302 -10.79 -2.16 20.94
C ILE A 302 -12.08 -2.01 20.14
N LEU A 303 -12.71 -3.12 19.76
CA LEU A 303 -13.92 -3.14 18.92
C LEU A 303 -15.23 -2.93 19.68
N ASN A 304 -15.21 -2.83 21.00
CA ASN A 304 -16.38 -2.53 21.78
C ASN A 304 -16.92 -1.12 21.47
N GLY A 305 -18.22 -1.01 21.20
CA GLY A 305 -18.91 0.25 20.88
C GLY A 305 -18.61 0.77 19.45
N LYS A 306 -18.07 -0.11 18.57
CA LYS A 306 -17.78 0.21 17.16
C LYS A 306 -18.71 -0.54 16.18
N GLU A 307 -19.81 -1.02 16.70
CA GLU A 307 -20.88 -1.63 15.90
C GLU A 307 -21.43 -0.62 14.89
N ASP A 308 -21.79 -1.10 13.71
CA ASP A 308 -22.43 -0.31 12.65
C ASP A 308 -21.68 0.93 12.16
N LYS A 309 -20.34 0.95 12.37
CA LYS A 309 -19.46 2.01 11.92
C LYS A 309 -18.47 1.52 10.88
N LEU A 310 -18.25 2.37 9.88
CA LEU A 310 -17.19 2.25 8.89
C LEU A 310 -16.17 3.37 9.13
N TYR A 311 -14.91 3.03 9.10
CA TYR A 311 -13.81 4.00 9.19
C TYR A 311 -13.10 4.03 7.85
N SER A 312 -13.20 5.15 7.16
CA SER A 312 -12.72 5.25 5.78
C SER A 312 -11.50 6.16 5.66
N LEU A 313 -10.62 5.79 4.72
CA LEU A 313 -9.66 6.67 4.10
C LEU A 313 -10.15 6.97 2.70
N ILE A 314 -10.23 8.26 2.36
CA ILE A 314 -10.66 8.74 1.05
C ILE A 314 -9.55 9.59 0.47
N LEU A 315 -9.07 9.21 -0.72
CA LEU A 315 -8.13 9.99 -1.51
C LEU A 315 -8.94 10.96 -2.37
N LEU A 316 -8.59 12.25 -2.29
CA LEU A 316 -9.20 13.32 -3.07
C LEU A 316 -8.33 13.60 -4.28
N ASP A 317 -8.59 12.88 -5.38
CA ASP A 317 -7.87 13.05 -6.64
C ASP A 317 -8.15 14.41 -7.26
N LYS A 318 -7.14 15.03 -7.84
CA LYS A 318 -7.34 16.23 -8.64
C LYS A 318 -8.12 15.87 -9.90
N PRO A 319 -9.27 16.50 -10.16
CA PRO A 319 -10.04 16.25 -11.39
C PRO A 319 -9.26 16.63 -12.65
N ASP A 320 -8.34 17.59 -12.52
CA ASP A 320 -7.32 17.94 -13.48
C ASP A 320 -6.00 18.17 -12.73
N LYS A 321 -4.95 17.48 -13.11
CA LYS A 321 -3.62 17.52 -12.46
C LYS A 321 -2.99 18.92 -12.50
N THR A 322 -3.42 19.79 -13.41
CA THR A 322 -2.94 21.16 -13.55
C THR A 322 -3.55 22.11 -12.52
N ILE A 323 -4.64 21.72 -11.84
CA ILE A 323 -5.30 22.55 -10.83
C ILE A 323 -4.41 22.61 -9.57
N PRO A 324 -3.97 23.83 -9.15
CA PRO A 324 -3.20 23.96 -7.93
C PRO A 324 -4.07 23.71 -6.70
N CYS A 325 -3.48 23.15 -5.64
CA CYS A 325 -4.20 22.79 -4.42
C CYS A 325 -4.89 23.98 -3.74
N SER A 326 -4.38 25.20 -3.93
CA SER A 326 -5.00 26.44 -3.43
C SER A 326 -6.38 26.76 -4.03
N ARG A 327 -6.77 26.11 -5.14
CA ARG A 327 -8.08 26.30 -5.77
C ARG A 327 -9.17 25.43 -5.17
N PHE A 328 -8.85 24.49 -4.27
CA PHE A 328 -9.85 23.61 -3.67
C PHE A 328 -10.47 24.25 -2.42
N ASN A 329 -11.80 24.15 -2.33
CA ASN A 329 -12.58 24.56 -1.18
C ASN A 329 -12.81 23.36 -0.25
N TYR A 330 -11.95 23.21 0.73
CA TYR A 330 -12.01 22.11 1.69
C TYR A 330 -13.20 22.21 2.65
N ASP A 331 -13.75 23.42 2.88
CA ASP A 331 -14.87 23.58 3.79
C ASP A 331 -16.14 22.93 3.26
N LYS A 332 -16.29 22.88 1.92
CA LYS A 332 -17.39 22.16 1.29
C LYS A 332 -17.42 20.66 1.59
N LEU A 333 -16.28 20.06 1.90
CA LEU A 333 -16.21 18.62 2.21
C LEU A 333 -16.98 18.27 3.48
N TYR A 334 -17.04 19.19 4.45
CA TYR A 334 -17.78 18.97 5.70
C TYR A 334 -19.30 18.88 5.50
N ASP A 335 -19.82 19.34 4.36
CA ASP A 335 -21.26 19.25 4.03
C ASP A 335 -21.68 17.87 3.53
N TYR A 336 -20.70 17.01 3.16
CA TYR A 336 -20.96 15.73 2.50
C TYR A 336 -20.70 14.51 3.37
N PHE A 337 -20.03 14.66 4.51
CA PHE A 337 -19.66 13.54 5.38
C PHE A 337 -20.28 13.69 6.77
N GLU A 338 -20.76 12.57 7.32
CA GLU A 338 -21.36 12.51 8.65
C GLU A 338 -20.37 12.94 9.73
N ASN A 339 -19.16 12.40 9.68
CA ASN A 339 -18.11 12.71 10.66
C ASN A 339 -16.71 12.62 10.02
N ILE A 340 -16.09 13.76 9.79
CA ILE A 340 -14.68 13.84 9.37
C ILE A 340 -13.80 13.79 10.63
N LEU A 341 -13.02 12.71 10.75
CA LEU A 341 -12.06 12.51 11.84
C LEU A 341 -10.80 13.32 11.62
N GLU A 342 -10.36 13.41 10.36
CA GLU A 342 -9.26 14.27 9.92
C GLU A 342 -9.36 14.60 8.44
N LEU A 343 -9.04 15.84 8.09
CA LEU A 343 -8.86 16.31 6.74
C LEU A 343 -7.42 16.80 6.55
N ARG A 344 -6.67 16.12 5.71
CA ARG A 344 -5.29 16.47 5.34
C ARG A 344 -5.28 17.17 4.00
N LYS A 345 -4.90 18.44 4.02
CA LYS A 345 -4.65 19.22 2.81
C LYS A 345 -3.28 18.84 2.26
N ILE A 346 -3.21 18.47 1.00
CA ILE A 346 -1.96 18.10 0.35
C ILE A 346 -1.58 19.19 -0.65
N ASP A 347 -0.49 19.88 -0.37
CA ASP A 347 0.12 20.83 -1.28
C ASP A 347 1.47 20.30 -1.78
N ASN A 348 1.42 19.18 -2.48
CA ASN A 348 2.59 18.55 -3.08
C ASN A 348 2.33 18.38 -4.59
N PRO A 349 3.05 19.12 -5.45
CA PRO A 349 2.83 19.05 -6.90
C PRO A 349 3.21 17.69 -7.52
N SER A 350 3.98 16.84 -6.82
CA SER A 350 4.29 15.49 -7.29
C SER A 350 3.17 14.49 -7.06
N LEU A 351 2.11 14.87 -6.33
CA LEU A 351 0.95 14.03 -6.06
C LEU A 351 -0.26 14.51 -6.88
N ASP A 352 -0.97 13.56 -7.45
CA ASP A 352 -2.20 13.79 -8.22
C ASP A 352 -3.43 13.92 -7.31
N VAL A 353 -3.24 14.12 -6.00
CA VAL A 353 -4.29 14.33 -5.00
C VAL A 353 -4.19 15.73 -4.40
N PHE A 354 -5.33 16.29 -3.96
CA PHE A 354 -5.37 17.55 -3.23
C PHE A 354 -5.62 17.38 -1.73
N GLY A 355 -5.97 16.16 -1.29
CA GLY A 355 -6.17 15.88 0.11
C GLY A 355 -6.45 14.41 0.42
N PHE A 356 -6.49 14.11 1.71
CA PHE A 356 -6.98 12.85 2.28
C PHE A 356 -8.01 13.17 3.33
N ILE A 357 -9.11 12.39 3.37
CA ILE A 357 -10.11 12.48 4.43
C ILE A 357 -10.16 11.15 5.16
N PHE A 358 -10.21 11.22 6.48
CA PHE A 358 -10.52 10.08 7.33
C PHE A 358 -11.91 10.32 7.92
N THR A 359 -12.83 9.37 7.73
CA THR A 359 -14.22 9.50 8.17
C THR A 359 -14.64 8.35 9.08
N GLU A 360 -15.58 8.64 9.98
CA GLU A 360 -16.41 7.64 10.63
C GLU A 360 -17.83 7.78 10.05
N THR A 361 -18.31 6.75 9.38
CA THR A 361 -19.60 6.71 8.70
C THR A 361 -20.46 5.63 9.32
N SER A 362 -21.71 5.93 9.68
CA SER A 362 -22.66 4.89 10.07
C SER A 362 -23.03 4.01 8.87
N LYS A 363 -23.31 2.72 9.08
CA LYS A 363 -23.76 1.83 8.00
C LYS A 363 -25.04 2.31 7.31
N GLU A 364 -25.88 3.04 8.02
CA GLU A 364 -27.10 3.64 7.48
C GLU A 364 -26.79 4.77 6.49
N ASN A 365 -25.67 5.47 6.67
CA ASN A 365 -25.24 6.60 5.85
C ASN A 365 -24.13 6.27 4.82
N ILE A 366 -24.00 5.00 4.44
CA ILE A 366 -22.99 4.54 3.46
C ILE A 366 -23.04 5.29 2.13
N LYS A 367 -24.14 5.99 1.86
CA LYS A 367 -24.35 6.80 0.65
C LYS A 367 -23.31 7.90 0.47
N GLU A 368 -22.70 8.41 1.55
CA GLU A 368 -21.64 9.41 1.43
C GLU A 368 -20.39 8.84 0.74
N LEU A 369 -20.11 7.54 0.98
CA LEU A 369 -19.02 6.84 0.30
C LEU A 369 -19.36 6.54 -1.17
N ASP A 370 -20.62 6.24 -1.49
CA ASP A 370 -21.07 6.07 -2.88
C ASP A 370 -21.00 7.39 -3.65
N TYR A 371 -21.38 8.49 -2.99
CA TYR A 371 -21.29 9.82 -3.57
C TYR A 371 -19.85 10.16 -3.95
N ILE A 372 -18.90 10.09 -3.02
CA ILE A 372 -17.52 10.49 -3.28
C ILE A 372 -16.84 9.60 -4.32
N LEU A 373 -17.23 8.33 -4.42
CA LEU A 373 -16.74 7.42 -5.46
C LEU A 373 -17.23 7.81 -6.85
N SER A 374 -18.45 8.32 -6.98
CA SER A 374 -19.04 8.72 -8.25
C SER A 374 -18.74 10.17 -8.65
N SER A 375 -18.30 11.00 -7.70
CA SER A 375 -17.97 12.41 -7.94
C SER A 375 -16.75 12.56 -8.84
N ASP A 376 -16.77 13.55 -9.72
CA ASP A 376 -15.61 14.00 -10.48
C ASP A 376 -14.76 15.02 -9.71
N LEU A 377 -15.19 15.42 -8.50
CA LEU A 377 -14.55 16.34 -7.56
C LEU A 377 -14.41 17.80 -8.04
N TYR A 378 -14.95 18.17 -9.21
CA TYR A 378 -14.93 19.58 -9.67
C TYR A 378 -15.76 20.49 -8.78
N GLU A 379 -16.78 19.99 -8.10
CA GLU A 379 -17.60 20.73 -7.16
C GLU A 379 -16.82 21.33 -5.98
N PHE A 380 -15.65 20.77 -5.68
CA PHE A 380 -14.76 21.28 -4.64
C PHE A 380 -13.76 22.32 -5.17
N CYS A 381 -13.76 22.60 -6.47
CA CYS A 381 -12.95 23.68 -7.02
C CYS A 381 -13.64 25.04 -6.86
N ASN A 382 -12.89 26.07 -6.42
CA ASN A 382 -13.33 27.46 -6.50
C ASN A 382 -13.35 27.89 -7.96
N GLN A 383 -14.39 28.62 -8.34
CA GLN A 383 -14.52 29.22 -9.68
C GLN A 383 -13.43 30.26 -9.96
#